data_1f963339fe25efde99d605c9e0f41824
#
_entry.id   1f963339fe25efde99d605c9e0f41824
#
_cell.length_a   1.000
_cell.length_b   1.000
_cell.length_c   1.000
_cell.angle_alpha   90.00
_cell.angle_beta   90.00
_cell.angle_gamma   90.00
#
_symmetry.space_group_name_H-M   'P 1'
#
loop_
_entity.id
_entity.type
_entity.pdbx_description
1 polymer ?
#
loop_
_entity_poly.entity_id
_entity_poly.type
_entity_poly.pdbx_seq_one_letter_code
_entity_poly.pdbx_strand_id
1 'polypeptide(L)'
;KTYNVAFVSSTNTTVNIPATVADPNNQYTFNVTAIANNSTVPNATSVTMPNTIVRIEANAFKDGNITSITIPQSVKEIQSGAFGQMSYLTAINVDAANPNFRSDNGVLIEKKDSKEWVAAYPLARPDVEYTVPEGVYGVYTNAFQRASYLTKITLPASLKESPSTAEFNGYTSAQNLREIAVAAGNTAFKSVDGVLLSADGKKLIAYPNGKAGSPSTNPAYQGVTGQPNASVYKVPDGVESIEQAAFAQVNGLTAIELNGVKKLAKGAFDKAVKLRNVLLGPSVDTIEDGAFGGNNDLAAFDVDPANPNYAADNGVIYTKNKEELVLFPAGKAGEYTTLPTTKKIRNRAFYYAQKVTKVTFNSNLEIIDNDAFQATTKLANITFEAPAKIKTIGTFAFQGSGLTELNIPASLEVVSWSAFGSTKLKKVTVADGSQLQSINTGAFNGCKDLEEFTFEGSSTLNKIQADAFSGDDKLKSFVIPEKVTVLERGAFNGASGLETITFKQPATMTVIGEGAFQYAKALKRIELPSTVTTISKDAFNTCSS
;
A
#
# COMPACT_ATOMS: atom_id res chain seq x y z
N LYS A 1 -44.90 -0.02 12.30
CA LYS A 1 -43.57 0.52 11.96
C LYS A 1 -42.99 -0.37 10.87
N THR A 2 -42.61 0.22 9.74
CA THR A 2 -41.92 -0.48 8.66
C THR A 2 -40.43 -0.38 8.92
N TYR A 3 -39.72 -1.50 8.92
CA TYR A 3 -38.30 -1.57 9.09
C TYR A 3 -37.65 -1.96 7.75
N ASN A 4 -36.38 -1.57 7.56
CA ASN A 4 -35.64 -1.86 6.35
C ASN A 4 -34.58 -2.93 6.61
N VAL A 5 -34.40 -3.85 5.68
CA VAL A 5 -33.37 -4.91 5.72
C VAL A 5 -32.64 -4.98 4.38
N ALA A 6 -31.51 -5.67 4.38
CA ALA A 6 -30.71 -5.89 3.19
C ALA A 6 -30.70 -7.37 2.79
N PHE A 7 -30.66 -7.64 1.48
CA PHE A 7 -30.37 -8.98 0.97
C PHE A 7 -28.90 -9.34 1.19
N VAL A 8 -28.65 -10.53 1.72
CA VAL A 8 -27.28 -11.00 2.08
C VAL A 8 -26.82 -12.18 1.22
N SER A 9 -27.67 -13.21 1.05
CA SER A 9 -27.25 -14.39 0.29
C SER A 9 -28.43 -15.23 -0.19
N SER A 10 -28.17 -16.06 -1.22
CA SER A 10 -29.04 -17.14 -1.67
C SER A 10 -28.22 -18.22 -2.35
N THR A 11 -28.64 -19.48 -2.23
CA THR A 11 -28.05 -20.63 -2.92
C THR A 11 -28.86 -21.09 -4.15
N ASN A 12 -29.96 -20.38 -4.47
CA ASN A 12 -30.81 -20.70 -5.60
C ASN A 12 -30.13 -20.35 -6.93
N THR A 13 -30.47 -21.08 -7.98
CA THR A 13 -30.02 -20.80 -9.37
C THR A 13 -30.72 -19.59 -9.97
N THR A 14 -32.00 -19.38 -9.59
CA THR A 14 -32.75 -18.17 -9.90
C THR A 14 -33.09 -17.47 -8.60
N VAL A 15 -32.57 -16.26 -8.43
CA VAL A 15 -32.76 -15.47 -7.21
C VAL A 15 -33.76 -14.36 -7.48
N ASN A 16 -34.98 -14.52 -6.91
CA ASN A 16 -35.99 -13.48 -6.91
C ASN A 16 -36.02 -12.83 -5.53
N ILE A 17 -35.45 -11.65 -5.42
CA ILE A 17 -35.40 -10.91 -4.15
C ILE A 17 -36.79 -10.38 -3.85
N PRO A 18 -37.39 -10.74 -2.70
CA PRO A 18 -38.74 -10.26 -2.37
C PRO A 18 -38.72 -8.78 -1.98
N ALA A 19 -39.79 -8.05 -2.28
CA ALA A 19 -39.92 -6.64 -1.85
C ALA A 19 -40.02 -6.51 -0.33
N THR A 20 -40.60 -7.52 0.33
CA THR A 20 -40.75 -7.56 1.78
C THR A 20 -40.49 -8.96 2.32
N VAL A 21 -40.07 -9.02 3.58
CA VAL A 21 -39.93 -10.27 4.35
C VAL A 21 -40.66 -10.11 5.69
N ALA A 22 -41.34 -11.18 6.11
CA ALA A 22 -42.01 -11.21 7.40
C ALA A 22 -41.01 -11.64 8.49
N ASP A 23 -41.19 -11.10 9.69
CA ASP A 23 -40.59 -11.63 10.92
C ASP A 23 -41.06 -13.09 11.14
N PRO A 24 -40.20 -14.01 11.59
CA PRO A 24 -40.58 -15.39 11.89
C PRO A 24 -41.81 -15.54 12.81
N ASN A 25 -42.05 -14.56 13.66
CA ASN A 25 -43.21 -14.50 14.57
C ASN A 25 -44.43 -13.75 13.97
N ASN A 26 -44.35 -13.34 12.71
CA ASN A 26 -45.42 -12.59 11.97
C ASN A 26 -45.86 -11.27 12.64
N GLN A 27 -45.05 -10.69 13.49
CA GLN A 27 -45.38 -9.42 14.18
C GLN A 27 -45.01 -8.18 13.34
N TYR A 28 -44.01 -8.29 12.46
CA TYR A 28 -43.50 -7.18 11.64
C TYR A 28 -43.26 -7.62 10.20
N THR A 29 -43.38 -6.68 9.29
CA THR A 29 -42.94 -6.81 7.90
C THR A 29 -41.80 -5.83 7.65
N PHE A 30 -40.75 -6.33 7.02
CA PHE A 30 -39.57 -5.55 6.66
C PHE A 30 -39.52 -5.33 5.16
N ASN A 31 -39.21 -4.12 4.72
CA ASN A 31 -38.90 -3.85 3.32
C ASN A 31 -37.45 -4.24 3.02
N VAL A 32 -37.25 -4.96 1.93
CA VAL A 32 -35.90 -5.22 1.42
C VAL A 32 -35.48 -4.03 0.57
N THR A 33 -34.58 -3.20 1.09
CA THR A 33 -34.21 -1.90 0.49
C THR A 33 -32.76 -1.81 0.04
N ALA A 34 -31.94 -2.80 0.35
CA ALA A 34 -30.53 -2.81 -0.04
C ALA A 34 -30.04 -4.20 -0.43
N ILE A 35 -29.00 -4.24 -1.27
CA ILE A 35 -28.14 -5.39 -1.47
C ILE A 35 -26.91 -5.18 -0.61
N ALA A 36 -26.65 -6.09 0.34
CA ALA A 36 -25.59 -5.94 1.32
C ALA A 36 -24.19 -6.08 0.71
N ASN A 37 -23.24 -5.45 1.36
CA ASN A 37 -21.80 -5.61 1.06
C ASN A 37 -21.40 -7.10 1.15
N ASN A 38 -20.65 -7.57 0.15
CA ASN A 38 -20.23 -8.97 0.02
C ASN A 38 -21.39 -9.97 0.00
N SER A 39 -22.57 -9.59 -0.49
CA SER A 39 -23.66 -10.54 -0.68
C SER A 39 -23.27 -11.65 -1.66
N THR A 40 -23.66 -12.90 -1.38
CA THR A 40 -23.23 -14.08 -2.13
C THR A 40 -24.39 -14.81 -2.79
N VAL A 41 -24.17 -15.24 -4.04
CA VAL A 41 -25.17 -16.00 -4.82
C VAL A 41 -24.48 -17.10 -5.66
N PRO A 42 -23.76 -18.05 -5.05
CA PRO A 42 -22.79 -18.92 -5.74
C PRO A 42 -23.36 -19.79 -6.86
N ASN A 43 -24.66 -20.09 -6.83
CA ASN A 43 -25.31 -20.91 -7.85
C ASN A 43 -26.17 -20.10 -8.83
N ALA A 44 -26.28 -18.79 -8.62
CA ALA A 44 -27.24 -17.98 -9.37
C ALA A 44 -26.75 -17.74 -10.80
N THR A 45 -27.66 -17.97 -11.75
CA THR A 45 -27.52 -17.56 -13.16
C THR A 45 -28.38 -16.35 -13.49
N SER A 46 -29.32 -16.00 -12.62
CA SER A 46 -30.18 -14.82 -12.74
C SER A 46 -30.55 -14.25 -11.37
N VAL A 47 -30.68 -12.94 -11.30
CA VAL A 47 -31.18 -12.20 -10.13
C VAL A 47 -32.20 -11.18 -10.58
N THR A 48 -33.35 -11.15 -9.88
CA THR A 48 -34.38 -10.12 -10.05
C THR A 48 -34.49 -9.30 -8.78
N MET A 49 -34.41 -7.99 -8.90
CA MET A 49 -34.49 -7.01 -7.80
C MET A 49 -35.85 -6.29 -7.85
N PRO A 50 -36.57 -6.17 -6.72
CA PRO A 50 -37.82 -5.42 -6.64
C PRO A 50 -37.57 -3.90 -6.63
N ASN A 51 -38.62 -3.13 -6.95
CA ASN A 51 -38.64 -1.67 -6.87
C ASN A 51 -38.60 -1.09 -5.43
N THR A 52 -38.24 -1.88 -4.45
CA THR A 52 -37.94 -1.44 -3.08
C THR A 52 -36.45 -1.25 -2.83
N ILE A 53 -35.60 -1.79 -3.72
CA ILE A 53 -34.14 -1.64 -3.59
C ILE A 53 -33.74 -0.20 -3.90
N VAL A 54 -33.08 0.45 -2.94
CA VAL A 54 -32.61 1.83 -3.01
C VAL A 54 -31.08 1.89 -3.13
N ARG A 55 -30.38 0.89 -2.57
CA ARG A 55 -28.91 0.87 -2.50
C ARG A 55 -28.33 -0.51 -2.85
N ILE A 56 -27.23 -0.50 -3.62
CA ILE A 56 -26.41 -1.68 -3.91
C ILE A 56 -25.01 -1.40 -3.37
N GLU A 57 -24.57 -2.23 -2.41
CA GLU A 57 -23.28 -2.05 -1.74
C GLU A 57 -22.14 -2.75 -2.49
N ALA A 58 -20.89 -2.55 -2.03
CA ALA A 58 -19.69 -3.10 -2.68
C ALA A 58 -19.71 -4.64 -2.73
N ASN A 59 -19.15 -5.22 -3.80
CA ASN A 59 -19.09 -6.67 -4.04
C ASN A 59 -20.46 -7.38 -3.94
N ALA A 60 -21.52 -6.74 -4.40
CA ALA A 60 -22.85 -7.35 -4.45
C ALA A 60 -22.88 -8.55 -5.40
N PHE A 61 -23.66 -9.57 -5.04
CA PHE A 61 -23.87 -10.80 -5.83
C PHE A 61 -22.60 -11.58 -6.16
N LYS A 62 -21.66 -11.56 -5.23
CA LYS A 62 -20.39 -12.27 -5.34
C LYS A 62 -20.59 -13.75 -5.64
N ASP A 63 -19.65 -14.32 -6.39
CA ASP A 63 -19.57 -15.74 -6.75
C ASP A 63 -20.71 -16.30 -7.63
N GLY A 64 -21.60 -15.44 -8.14
CA GLY A 64 -22.68 -15.82 -9.05
C GLY A 64 -22.24 -15.98 -10.51
N ASN A 65 -22.93 -16.86 -11.25
CA ASN A 65 -22.75 -17.08 -12.69
C ASN A 65 -23.68 -16.17 -13.53
N ILE A 66 -23.95 -14.97 -13.02
CA ILE A 66 -24.90 -14.01 -13.61
C ILE A 66 -24.23 -13.31 -14.78
N THR A 67 -24.86 -13.39 -15.96
CA THR A 67 -24.35 -12.76 -17.19
C THR A 67 -24.92 -11.37 -17.43
N SER A 68 -26.12 -11.09 -16.91
CA SER A 68 -26.73 -9.77 -17.00
C SER A 68 -27.54 -9.46 -15.74
N ILE A 69 -27.61 -8.18 -15.39
CA ILE A 69 -28.40 -7.68 -14.26
C ILE A 69 -29.18 -6.45 -14.68
N THR A 70 -30.39 -6.26 -14.12
CA THR A 70 -31.19 -5.06 -14.37
C THR A 70 -31.36 -4.26 -13.08
N ILE A 71 -30.95 -3.02 -13.12
CA ILE A 71 -31.06 -2.07 -12.00
C ILE A 71 -32.46 -1.47 -12.00
N PRO A 72 -33.24 -1.63 -10.92
CA PRO A 72 -34.63 -1.10 -10.84
C PRO A 72 -34.65 0.44 -10.83
N GLN A 73 -35.83 0.99 -11.15
CA GLN A 73 -36.06 2.44 -11.12
C GLN A 73 -35.86 3.07 -9.74
N SER A 74 -35.99 2.32 -8.66
CA SER A 74 -35.90 2.78 -7.27
C SER A 74 -34.46 2.98 -6.77
N VAL A 75 -33.46 2.40 -7.45
CA VAL A 75 -32.06 2.47 -7.01
C VAL A 75 -31.53 3.89 -7.14
N LYS A 76 -31.02 4.41 -6.02
CA LYS A 76 -30.44 5.76 -5.90
C LYS A 76 -28.96 5.76 -5.70
N GLU A 77 -28.39 4.67 -5.18
CA GLU A 77 -26.97 4.57 -4.84
C GLU A 77 -26.43 3.20 -5.24
N ILE A 78 -25.29 3.21 -5.92
CA ILE A 78 -24.49 2.03 -6.21
C ILE A 78 -23.06 2.33 -5.77
N GLN A 79 -22.54 1.57 -4.81
CA GLN A 79 -21.19 1.79 -4.29
C GLN A 79 -20.12 1.38 -5.32
N SER A 80 -18.98 2.05 -5.26
CA SER A 80 -17.82 1.69 -6.07
C SER A 80 -17.45 0.21 -5.87
N GLY A 81 -17.19 -0.50 -6.98
CA GLY A 81 -16.89 -1.93 -6.95
C GLY A 81 -18.10 -2.84 -6.70
N ALA A 82 -19.33 -2.34 -6.73
CA ALA A 82 -20.54 -3.15 -6.50
C ALA A 82 -20.57 -4.44 -7.33
N PHE A 83 -20.13 -4.37 -8.59
CA PHE A 83 -20.15 -5.51 -9.52
C PHE A 83 -18.74 -6.12 -9.75
N GLY A 84 -17.74 -5.71 -8.96
CA GLY A 84 -16.34 -6.08 -9.15
C GLY A 84 -16.00 -7.55 -8.93
N GLN A 85 -16.92 -8.35 -8.37
CA GLN A 85 -16.77 -9.79 -8.15
C GLN A 85 -17.71 -10.64 -9.03
N MET A 86 -18.43 -10.01 -9.98
CA MET A 86 -19.34 -10.70 -10.91
C MET A 86 -18.58 -11.10 -12.20
N SER A 87 -17.79 -12.16 -12.11
CA SER A 87 -16.82 -12.55 -13.15
C SER A 87 -17.43 -12.95 -14.51
N TYR A 88 -18.73 -13.22 -14.57
CA TYR A 88 -19.44 -13.60 -15.81
C TYR A 88 -20.33 -12.47 -16.37
N LEU A 89 -20.33 -11.31 -15.72
CA LEU A 89 -21.23 -10.21 -16.10
C LEU A 89 -20.81 -9.60 -17.44
N THR A 90 -21.71 -9.61 -18.41
CA THR A 90 -21.54 -9.01 -19.74
C THR A 90 -22.37 -7.73 -19.93
N ALA A 91 -23.42 -7.53 -19.15
CA ALA A 91 -24.28 -6.36 -19.25
C ALA A 91 -24.90 -5.95 -17.90
N ILE A 92 -24.91 -4.65 -17.66
CA ILE A 92 -25.67 -3.99 -16.60
C ILE A 92 -26.76 -3.16 -17.26
N ASN A 93 -27.97 -3.66 -17.23
CA ASN A 93 -29.14 -2.95 -17.74
C ASN A 93 -29.72 -2.06 -16.65
N VAL A 94 -30.43 -1.02 -17.03
CA VAL A 94 -31.09 -0.09 -16.11
C VAL A 94 -32.51 0.14 -16.58
N ASP A 95 -33.48 0.10 -15.68
CA ASP A 95 -34.87 0.46 -15.97
C ASP A 95 -34.91 1.89 -16.52
N ALA A 96 -35.63 2.07 -17.65
CA ALA A 96 -35.70 3.35 -18.35
C ALA A 96 -36.26 4.49 -17.48
N ALA A 97 -37.02 4.18 -16.44
CA ALA A 97 -37.58 5.14 -15.50
C ALA A 97 -36.61 5.49 -14.35
N ASN A 98 -35.40 4.90 -14.28
CA ASN A 98 -34.44 5.24 -13.24
C ASN A 98 -33.89 6.66 -13.47
N PRO A 99 -34.03 7.60 -12.50
CA PRO A 99 -33.56 8.96 -12.68
C PRO A 99 -32.05 9.13 -12.44
N ASN A 100 -31.42 8.18 -11.74
CA ASN A 100 -30.03 8.29 -11.27
C ASN A 100 -29.01 7.54 -12.14
N PHE A 101 -29.49 6.54 -12.88
CA PHE A 101 -28.65 5.67 -13.71
C PHE A 101 -29.24 5.45 -15.08
N ARG A 102 -28.40 5.10 -16.05
CA ARG A 102 -28.79 4.55 -17.35
C ARG A 102 -27.79 3.50 -17.80
N SER A 103 -28.18 2.68 -18.74
CA SER A 103 -27.29 1.75 -19.42
C SER A 103 -26.90 2.29 -20.79
N ASP A 104 -25.60 2.21 -21.11
CA ASP A 104 -25.10 2.39 -22.47
C ASP A 104 -24.66 1.04 -23.00
N ASN A 105 -25.51 0.37 -23.76
CA ASN A 105 -25.26 -0.97 -24.27
C ASN A 105 -24.74 -1.96 -23.20
N GLY A 106 -25.26 -1.89 -21.98
CA GLY A 106 -24.84 -2.73 -20.86
C GLY A 106 -23.70 -2.17 -20.00
N VAL A 107 -23.19 -0.99 -20.30
CA VAL A 107 -22.25 -0.25 -19.42
C VAL A 107 -23.04 0.70 -18.53
N LEU A 108 -22.77 0.68 -17.24
CA LEU A 108 -23.47 1.50 -16.24
C LEU A 108 -22.97 2.95 -16.27
N ILE A 109 -23.91 3.88 -16.48
CA ILE A 109 -23.68 5.31 -16.40
C ILE A 109 -24.48 5.87 -15.21
N GLU A 110 -23.82 6.59 -14.31
CA GLU A 110 -24.46 7.34 -13.23
C GLU A 110 -24.74 8.79 -13.64
N LYS A 111 -25.91 9.29 -13.28
CA LYS A 111 -26.32 10.69 -13.42
C LYS A 111 -26.23 11.34 -12.04
N LYS A 112 -25.28 12.24 -11.87
CA LYS A 112 -25.03 12.92 -10.59
C LYS A 112 -24.70 14.39 -10.83
N ASP A 113 -25.35 15.30 -10.10
CA ASP A 113 -25.11 16.75 -10.17
C ASP A 113 -25.17 17.31 -11.61
N SER A 114 -26.18 16.86 -12.39
CA SER A 114 -26.37 17.21 -13.81
C SER A 114 -25.22 16.77 -14.72
N LYS A 115 -24.38 15.84 -14.29
CA LYS A 115 -23.26 15.26 -15.04
C LYS A 115 -23.44 13.73 -15.16
N GLU A 116 -22.85 13.16 -16.18
CA GLU A 116 -22.82 11.71 -16.39
C GLU A 116 -21.43 11.14 -16.19
N TRP A 117 -21.37 9.97 -15.55
CA TRP A 117 -20.14 9.29 -15.21
C TRP A 117 -20.19 7.82 -15.60
N VAL A 118 -19.17 7.29 -16.25
CA VAL A 118 -19.01 5.84 -16.39
C VAL A 118 -18.78 5.26 -15.00
N ALA A 119 -19.73 4.46 -14.52
CA ALA A 119 -19.70 3.89 -13.17
C ALA A 119 -19.15 2.46 -13.13
N ALA A 120 -19.53 1.62 -14.10
CA ALA A 120 -19.01 0.25 -14.18
C ALA A 120 -19.08 -0.30 -15.61
N TYR A 121 -17.97 -0.88 -16.07
CA TYR A 121 -17.87 -1.69 -17.28
C TYR A 121 -17.89 -3.17 -16.87
N PRO A 122 -18.79 -4.00 -17.42
CA PRO A 122 -18.92 -5.41 -17.04
C PRO A 122 -17.66 -6.22 -17.34
N LEU A 123 -17.24 -7.07 -16.38
CA LEU A 123 -15.95 -7.76 -16.43
C LEU A 123 -15.79 -8.75 -17.59
N ALA A 124 -16.88 -9.46 -17.94
CA ALA A 124 -16.89 -10.47 -18.98
C ALA A 124 -17.39 -9.96 -20.34
N ARG A 125 -17.57 -8.66 -20.47
CA ARG A 125 -18.01 -8.05 -21.73
C ARG A 125 -16.95 -8.33 -22.83
N PRO A 126 -17.36 -8.91 -23.99
CA PRO A 126 -16.40 -9.41 -24.97
C PRO A 126 -15.87 -8.34 -25.93
N ASP A 127 -16.31 -7.09 -25.79
CA ASP A 127 -15.90 -6.02 -26.70
C ASP A 127 -14.39 -5.75 -26.56
N VAL A 128 -13.71 -5.65 -27.66
CA VAL A 128 -12.28 -5.30 -27.73
C VAL A 128 -12.07 -3.78 -27.74
N GLU A 129 -13.09 -3.02 -28.13
CA GLU A 129 -13.10 -1.56 -28.15
C GLU A 129 -14.37 -1.01 -27.52
N TYR A 130 -14.26 0.08 -26.79
CA TYR A 130 -15.41 0.80 -26.24
C TYR A 130 -15.25 2.30 -26.44
N THR A 131 -16.29 2.92 -26.99
CA THR A 131 -16.38 4.37 -27.10
C THR A 131 -17.32 4.88 -26.02
N VAL A 132 -16.76 5.69 -25.10
CA VAL A 132 -17.55 6.35 -24.06
C VAL A 132 -18.50 7.35 -24.74
N PRO A 133 -19.80 7.33 -24.41
CA PRO A 133 -20.79 8.17 -25.09
C PRO A 133 -20.51 9.67 -24.94
N GLU A 134 -20.85 10.44 -25.96
CA GLU A 134 -20.86 11.90 -25.86
C GLU A 134 -21.84 12.37 -24.78
N GLY A 135 -21.48 13.40 -24.01
CA GLY A 135 -22.23 13.88 -22.85
C GLY A 135 -21.67 13.37 -21.52
N VAL A 136 -20.91 12.26 -21.52
CA VAL A 136 -20.22 11.79 -20.31
C VAL A 136 -19.15 12.79 -19.89
N TYR A 137 -19.18 13.17 -18.62
CA TYR A 137 -18.30 14.14 -18.00
C TYR A 137 -17.01 13.52 -17.45
N GLY A 138 -17.09 12.30 -16.92
CA GLY A 138 -15.95 11.62 -16.31
C GLY A 138 -16.13 10.10 -16.18
N VAL A 139 -15.09 9.47 -15.66
CA VAL A 139 -15.02 8.03 -15.43
C VAL A 139 -14.64 7.80 -13.97
N TYR A 140 -15.40 6.99 -13.24
CA TYR A 140 -15.08 6.67 -11.85
C TYR A 140 -13.86 5.74 -11.75
N THR A 141 -13.13 5.86 -10.66
CA THR A 141 -12.05 4.93 -10.28
C THR A 141 -12.57 3.49 -10.33
N ASN A 142 -11.78 2.60 -10.93
CA ASN A 142 -12.12 1.19 -11.13
C ASN A 142 -13.29 0.90 -12.09
N ALA A 143 -13.84 1.89 -12.80
CA ALA A 143 -14.93 1.64 -13.74
C ALA A 143 -14.60 0.59 -14.82
N PHE A 144 -13.35 0.51 -15.25
CA PHE A 144 -12.84 -0.48 -16.20
C PHE A 144 -11.99 -1.58 -15.54
N GLN A 145 -12.11 -1.75 -14.21
CA GLN A 145 -11.33 -2.75 -13.49
C GLN A 145 -11.56 -4.15 -14.06
N ARG A 146 -10.45 -4.85 -14.39
CA ARG A 146 -10.49 -6.22 -14.92
C ARG A 146 -11.27 -6.40 -16.23
N ALA A 147 -11.45 -5.33 -17.01
CA ALA A 147 -12.01 -5.39 -18.36
C ALA A 147 -11.01 -6.11 -19.30
N SER A 148 -10.94 -7.45 -19.21
CA SER A 148 -9.84 -8.27 -19.75
C SER A 148 -9.81 -8.36 -21.28
N TYR A 149 -10.94 -8.11 -21.95
CA TYR A 149 -11.02 -8.16 -23.42
C TYR A 149 -10.73 -6.81 -24.06
N LEU A 150 -10.85 -5.71 -23.30
CA LEU A 150 -10.77 -4.35 -23.81
C LEU A 150 -9.33 -3.97 -24.15
N THR A 151 -9.09 -3.63 -25.42
CA THR A 151 -7.78 -3.19 -25.91
C THR A 151 -7.73 -1.72 -26.24
N LYS A 152 -8.90 -1.08 -26.49
CA LYS A 152 -9.02 0.34 -26.80
C LYS A 152 -10.23 0.98 -26.13
N ILE A 153 -10.01 2.18 -25.58
CA ILE A 153 -11.06 3.07 -25.08
C ILE A 153 -10.98 4.39 -25.86
N THR A 154 -12.12 4.88 -26.34
CA THR A 154 -12.20 6.23 -26.91
C THR A 154 -12.98 7.14 -25.99
N LEU A 155 -12.37 8.26 -25.57
CA LEU A 155 -12.95 9.26 -24.70
C LEU A 155 -13.63 10.34 -25.51
N PRO A 156 -14.86 10.80 -25.15
CA PRO A 156 -15.61 11.79 -25.89
C PRO A 156 -15.06 13.21 -25.75
N ALA A 157 -15.50 14.12 -26.60
CA ALA A 157 -15.16 15.53 -26.48
C ALA A 157 -15.70 16.19 -25.20
N SER A 158 -16.81 15.69 -24.68
CA SER A 158 -17.46 16.14 -23.44
C SER A 158 -16.69 15.81 -22.17
N LEU A 159 -15.81 14.81 -22.17
CA LEU A 159 -15.14 14.33 -20.97
C LEU A 159 -14.16 15.38 -20.41
N LYS A 160 -14.35 15.79 -19.16
CA LYS A 160 -13.55 16.83 -18.49
C LYS A 160 -12.76 16.31 -17.29
N GLU A 161 -13.26 15.28 -16.61
CA GLU A 161 -12.59 14.74 -15.45
C GLU A 161 -12.22 13.26 -15.65
N SER A 162 -10.99 12.97 -15.34
CA SER A 162 -10.49 11.62 -15.11
C SER A 162 -10.59 11.31 -13.60
N PRO A 163 -10.74 10.04 -13.19
CA PRO A 163 -10.66 9.70 -11.78
C PRO A 163 -9.35 10.24 -11.20
N SER A 164 -9.47 11.14 -10.25
CA SER A 164 -8.33 11.87 -9.67
C SER A 164 -7.89 11.31 -8.32
N THR A 165 -8.42 10.19 -7.90
CA THR A 165 -8.17 9.66 -6.57
C THR A 165 -7.01 8.69 -6.50
N ALA A 166 -6.37 8.73 -5.39
CA ALA A 166 -5.06 8.35 -4.95
C ALA A 166 -4.63 6.90 -5.17
N GLU A 167 -5.50 5.96 -5.45
CA GLU A 167 -5.10 4.56 -5.42
C GLU A 167 -5.10 3.85 -6.77
N PHE A 168 -5.99 4.21 -7.70
CA PHE A 168 -6.02 3.60 -9.04
C PHE A 168 -6.67 4.53 -10.05
N ASN A 169 -6.01 4.80 -11.15
CA ASN A 169 -6.62 5.40 -12.32
C ASN A 169 -7.53 4.37 -13.00
N GLY A 170 -8.80 4.68 -13.21
CA GLY A 170 -9.77 3.74 -13.81
C GLY A 170 -9.35 3.14 -15.15
N TYR A 171 -8.47 3.82 -15.88
CA TYR A 171 -7.95 3.32 -17.17
C TYR A 171 -6.82 2.30 -17.01
N THR A 172 -6.07 2.33 -15.91
CA THR A 172 -4.93 1.42 -15.69
C THR A 172 -5.37 0.03 -15.22
N SER A 173 -6.65 -0.13 -14.88
CA SER A 173 -7.19 -1.39 -14.39
C SER A 173 -7.52 -2.41 -15.48
N ALA A 174 -7.62 -1.99 -16.75
CA ALA A 174 -7.84 -2.87 -17.89
C ALA A 174 -6.51 -3.48 -18.39
N GLN A 175 -6.18 -4.68 -17.96
CA GLN A 175 -4.85 -5.28 -18.13
C GLN A 175 -4.38 -5.46 -19.59
N ASN A 176 -5.32 -5.57 -20.54
CA ASN A 176 -5.02 -5.72 -21.96
C ASN A 176 -5.17 -4.43 -22.76
N LEU A 177 -5.49 -3.33 -22.10
CA LEU A 177 -5.67 -2.02 -22.74
C LEU A 177 -4.35 -1.56 -23.38
N ARG A 178 -4.40 -1.23 -24.66
CA ARG A 178 -3.23 -0.80 -25.46
C ARG A 178 -3.36 0.64 -25.96
N GLU A 179 -4.57 1.19 -25.98
CA GLU A 179 -4.83 2.50 -26.51
C GLU A 179 -5.94 3.23 -25.74
N ILE A 180 -5.66 4.46 -25.35
CA ILE A 180 -6.64 5.43 -24.88
C ILE A 180 -6.71 6.53 -25.92
N ALA A 181 -7.70 6.48 -26.79
CA ALA A 181 -7.97 7.52 -27.80
C ALA A 181 -8.81 8.64 -27.20
N VAL A 182 -8.67 9.85 -27.74
CA VAL A 182 -9.44 11.03 -27.33
C VAL A 182 -10.07 11.65 -28.56
N ALA A 183 -11.38 11.89 -28.52
CA ALA A 183 -12.12 12.51 -29.63
C ALA A 183 -11.65 13.95 -29.88
N ALA A 184 -11.71 14.37 -31.14
CA ALA A 184 -11.43 15.73 -31.54
C ALA A 184 -12.36 16.73 -30.78
N GLY A 185 -11.80 17.88 -30.38
CA GLY A 185 -12.54 18.89 -29.61
C GLY A 185 -12.54 18.68 -28.09
N ASN A 186 -11.95 17.60 -27.56
CA ASN A 186 -11.74 17.51 -26.13
C ASN A 186 -10.75 18.57 -25.67
N THR A 187 -11.12 19.36 -24.63
CA THR A 187 -10.31 20.49 -24.13
C THR A 187 -9.56 20.16 -22.83
N ALA A 188 -9.78 18.98 -22.25
CA ALA A 188 -9.14 18.55 -21.01
C ALA A 188 -7.99 17.58 -21.27
N PHE A 189 -8.12 16.76 -22.31
CA PHE A 189 -7.19 15.65 -22.59
C PHE A 189 -6.81 15.59 -24.07
N LYS A 190 -5.68 14.94 -24.33
CA LYS A 190 -5.28 14.48 -25.67
C LYS A 190 -4.63 13.09 -25.57
N SER A 191 -4.62 12.38 -26.68
CA SER A 191 -3.89 11.11 -26.82
C SER A 191 -2.65 11.33 -27.69
N VAL A 192 -1.53 10.82 -27.21
CA VAL A 192 -0.29 10.76 -27.98
C VAL A 192 0.15 9.31 -28.03
N ASP A 193 0.15 8.71 -29.20
CA ASP A 193 0.44 7.29 -29.39
C ASP A 193 -0.35 6.39 -28.43
N GLY A 194 -1.65 6.67 -28.26
CA GLY A 194 -2.54 5.91 -27.37
C GLY A 194 -2.34 6.11 -25.87
N VAL A 195 -1.47 7.02 -25.47
CA VAL A 195 -1.21 7.39 -24.06
C VAL A 195 -1.97 8.69 -23.74
N LEU A 196 -2.65 8.69 -22.59
CA LEU A 196 -3.47 9.81 -22.15
C LEU A 196 -2.63 10.90 -21.49
N LEU A 197 -2.70 12.11 -22.05
CA LEU A 197 -2.07 13.32 -21.51
C LEU A 197 -3.12 14.40 -21.22
N SER A 198 -2.75 15.38 -20.39
CA SER A 198 -3.47 16.64 -20.33
C SER A 198 -3.49 17.34 -21.69
N ALA A 199 -4.49 18.20 -21.95
CA ALA A 199 -4.64 18.86 -23.25
C ALA A 199 -3.42 19.70 -23.65
N ASP A 200 -2.75 20.34 -22.69
CA ASP A 200 -1.50 21.06 -22.90
C ASP A 200 -0.27 20.16 -23.13
N GLY A 201 -0.42 18.86 -22.86
CA GLY A 201 0.63 17.85 -23.02
C GLY A 201 1.68 17.82 -21.92
N LYS A 202 1.50 18.58 -20.85
CA LYS A 202 2.49 18.67 -19.78
C LYS A 202 2.40 17.56 -18.75
N LYS A 203 1.25 16.89 -18.65
CA LYS A 203 0.99 15.83 -17.67
C LYS A 203 0.71 14.52 -18.38
N LEU A 204 1.43 13.46 -18.04
CA LEU A 204 1.08 12.10 -18.42
C LEU A 204 0.14 11.54 -17.38
N ILE A 205 -1.11 11.27 -17.78
CA ILE A 205 -2.20 10.91 -16.88
C ILE A 205 -2.36 9.40 -16.77
N ALA A 206 -2.34 8.69 -17.91
CA ALA A 206 -2.47 7.23 -17.91
C ALA A 206 -1.76 6.59 -19.10
N TYR A 207 -0.94 5.58 -18.79
CA TYR A 207 -0.34 4.68 -19.75
C TYR A 207 -1.16 3.39 -19.78
N PRO A 208 -1.63 2.91 -20.96
CA PRO A 208 -2.43 1.69 -21.04
C PRO A 208 -1.65 0.45 -20.54
N ASN A 209 -2.25 -0.34 -19.66
CA ASN A 209 -1.55 -1.43 -18.95
C ASN A 209 -0.91 -2.46 -19.86
N GLY A 210 -1.58 -2.84 -20.96
CA GLY A 210 -1.11 -3.84 -21.91
C GLY A 210 -0.34 -3.26 -23.10
N LYS A 211 -0.10 -1.94 -23.15
CA LYS A 211 0.65 -1.30 -24.24
C LYS A 211 2.13 -1.66 -24.13
N ALA A 212 2.67 -2.23 -25.20
CA ALA A 212 4.10 -2.45 -25.32
C ALA A 212 4.81 -1.14 -25.70
N GLY A 213 6.06 -1.02 -25.30
CA GLY A 213 6.97 0.01 -25.80
C GLY A 213 7.60 -0.37 -27.13
N SER A 214 8.51 0.45 -27.59
CA SER A 214 9.34 0.18 -28.77
C SER A 214 10.65 -0.50 -28.38
N PRO A 215 11.29 -1.26 -29.28
CA PRO A 215 12.65 -1.74 -29.06
C PRO A 215 13.59 -0.56 -28.83
N SER A 216 14.44 -0.64 -27.80
CA SER A 216 15.40 0.43 -27.53
C SER A 216 16.60 0.37 -28.46
N THR A 217 16.99 1.52 -28.96
CA THR A 217 18.28 1.74 -29.64
C THR A 217 19.36 2.27 -28.68
N ASN A 218 19.00 2.54 -27.42
CA ASN A 218 19.93 3.07 -26.42
C ASN A 218 20.90 1.98 -25.95
N PRO A 219 22.24 2.16 -26.12
CA PRO A 219 23.25 1.19 -25.68
C PRO A 219 23.18 0.86 -24.19
N ALA A 220 22.75 1.79 -23.35
CA ALA A 220 22.57 1.58 -21.91
C ALA A 220 21.56 0.46 -21.58
N TYR A 221 20.55 0.24 -22.44
CA TYR A 221 19.57 -0.82 -22.25
C TYR A 221 19.93 -2.14 -22.92
N GLN A 222 20.87 -2.14 -23.87
CA GLN A 222 21.32 -3.35 -24.57
C GLN A 222 22.24 -4.22 -23.71
N GLY A 223 22.96 -3.62 -22.75
CA GLY A 223 23.93 -4.31 -21.90
C GLY A 223 23.38 -4.80 -20.56
N VAL A 224 22.45 -4.07 -19.97
CA VAL A 224 21.90 -4.36 -18.62
C VAL A 224 20.82 -5.43 -18.63
N THR A 225 20.13 -5.63 -19.76
CA THR A 225 18.98 -6.52 -19.81
C THR A 225 19.29 -7.90 -20.38
N GLY A 226 20.42 -8.12 -21.05
CA GLY A 226 20.69 -9.39 -21.74
C GLY A 226 19.54 -9.86 -22.65
N GLN A 227 18.62 -8.97 -23.00
CA GLN A 227 17.38 -9.25 -23.71
C GLN A 227 17.35 -8.40 -25.00
N PRO A 228 17.38 -9.02 -26.17
CA PRO A 228 17.30 -8.31 -27.45
C PRO A 228 15.95 -7.61 -27.70
N ASN A 229 14.96 -7.76 -26.82
CA ASN A 229 13.58 -7.27 -26.97
C ASN A 229 13.11 -6.40 -25.79
N ALA A 230 13.95 -5.48 -25.30
CA ALA A 230 13.52 -4.53 -24.28
C ALA A 230 12.36 -3.67 -24.82
N SER A 231 11.21 -3.73 -24.13
CA SER A 231 10.04 -2.89 -24.42
C SER A 231 10.18 -1.57 -23.68
N VAL A 232 10.61 -0.52 -24.38
CA VAL A 232 10.95 0.79 -23.80
C VAL A 232 9.91 1.82 -24.20
N TYR A 233 9.44 2.60 -23.23
CA TYR A 233 8.67 3.80 -23.48
C TYR A 233 9.50 5.03 -23.22
N LYS A 234 9.62 5.87 -24.25
CA LYS A 234 10.24 7.18 -24.15
C LYS A 234 9.14 8.22 -23.95
N VAL A 235 9.13 8.85 -22.78
CA VAL A 235 8.14 9.89 -22.48
C VAL A 235 8.32 11.05 -23.47
N PRO A 236 7.24 11.52 -24.13
CA PRO A 236 7.32 12.59 -25.13
C PRO A 236 7.93 13.87 -24.57
N ASP A 237 8.66 14.58 -25.40
CA ASP A 237 9.17 15.91 -25.08
C ASP A 237 8.01 16.84 -24.72
N GLY A 238 8.18 17.69 -23.72
CA GLY A 238 7.16 18.61 -23.19
C GLY A 238 6.32 18.05 -22.05
N VAL A 239 6.36 16.74 -21.76
CA VAL A 239 5.77 16.19 -20.55
C VAL A 239 6.63 16.59 -19.36
N GLU A 240 6.04 17.31 -18.41
CA GLU A 240 6.73 17.82 -17.22
C GLU A 240 6.44 16.96 -15.97
N SER A 241 5.29 16.26 -15.92
CA SER A 241 4.94 15.42 -14.77
C SER A 241 4.34 14.07 -15.17
N ILE A 242 4.66 13.06 -14.37
CA ILE A 242 3.99 11.76 -14.38
C ILE A 242 3.02 11.78 -13.20
N GLU A 243 1.73 11.69 -13.51
CA GLU A 243 0.68 11.80 -12.52
C GLU A 243 0.54 10.51 -11.68
N GLN A 244 -0.19 10.62 -10.58
CA GLN A 244 -0.45 9.49 -9.69
C GLN A 244 -1.06 8.30 -10.44
N ALA A 245 -0.54 7.11 -10.19
CA ALA A 245 -0.94 5.84 -10.81
C ALA A 245 -0.83 5.79 -12.35
N ALA A 246 -0.15 6.75 -13.01
CA ALA A 246 -0.08 6.84 -14.46
C ALA A 246 0.48 5.58 -15.14
N PHE A 247 1.43 4.89 -14.50
CA PHE A 247 1.98 3.60 -14.93
C PHE A 247 1.66 2.46 -13.96
N ALA A 248 0.68 2.64 -13.08
CA ALA A 248 0.34 1.60 -12.12
C ALA A 248 -0.10 0.31 -12.82
N GLN A 249 0.43 -0.83 -12.38
CA GLN A 249 0.14 -2.16 -12.90
C GLN A 249 0.46 -2.37 -14.40
N VAL A 250 1.22 -1.48 -15.02
CA VAL A 250 1.67 -1.64 -16.41
C VAL A 250 2.50 -2.91 -16.54
N ASN A 251 2.12 -3.76 -17.51
CA ASN A 251 2.75 -5.06 -17.75
C ASN A 251 3.39 -5.20 -19.13
N GLY A 252 3.28 -4.17 -19.97
CA GLY A 252 3.82 -4.14 -21.35
C GLY A 252 5.22 -3.55 -21.46
N LEU A 253 5.77 -2.96 -20.38
CA LEU A 253 7.05 -2.24 -20.40
C LEU A 253 8.11 -2.93 -19.55
N THR A 254 9.34 -2.92 -20.06
CA THR A 254 10.55 -3.33 -19.32
C THR A 254 11.43 -2.15 -18.95
N ALA A 255 11.33 -1.02 -19.66
CA ALA A 255 12.07 0.18 -19.34
C ALA A 255 11.31 1.47 -19.71
N ILE A 256 11.64 2.57 -19.04
CA ILE A 256 11.08 3.91 -19.28
C ILE A 256 12.20 4.95 -19.29
N GLU A 257 12.15 5.87 -20.27
CA GLU A 257 13.02 7.05 -20.35
C GLU A 257 12.19 8.32 -20.04
N LEU A 258 12.60 9.03 -18.99
CA LEU A 258 11.84 10.18 -18.45
C LEU A 258 12.35 11.55 -18.93
N ASN A 259 12.94 11.65 -20.07
CA ASN A 259 13.52 12.83 -20.74
C ASN A 259 13.32 14.19 -20.06
N GLY A 260 12.25 14.94 -20.44
CA GLY A 260 11.92 16.28 -19.93
C GLY A 260 11.09 16.31 -18.63
N VAL A 261 10.77 15.16 -18.08
CA VAL A 261 9.96 15.05 -16.86
C VAL A 261 10.69 15.69 -15.68
N LYS A 262 9.97 16.53 -14.92
CA LYS A 262 10.44 17.21 -13.71
C LYS A 262 9.97 16.47 -12.46
N LYS A 263 8.70 16.02 -12.45
CA LYS A 263 8.04 15.45 -11.27
C LYS A 263 7.50 14.05 -11.51
N LEU A 264 7.77 13.15 -10.55
CA LEU A 264 7.15 11.84 -10.42
C LEU A 264 6.24 11.83 -9.20
N ALA A 265 4.92 11.69 -9.43
CA ALA A 265 3.94 11.69 -8.36
C ALA A 265 3.96 10.37 -7.56
N LYS A 266 3.41 10.41 -6.35
CA LYS A 266 3.23 9.25 -5.48
C LYS A 266 2.48 8.12 -6.22
N GLY A 267 3.00 6.89 -6.16
CA GLY A 267 2.37 5.72 -6.80
C GLY A 267 2.37 5.75 -8.33
N ALA A 268 3.08 6.68 -8.97
CA ALA A 268 3.10 6.83 -10.44
C ALA A 268 3.41 5.51 -11.15
N PHE A 269 4.29 4.68 -10.58
CA PHE A 269 4.71 3.39 -11.14
C PHE A 269 4.33 2.20 -10.24
N ASP A 270 3.31 2.34 -9.43
CA ASP A 270 2.95 1.32 -8.44
C ASP A 270 2.65 -0.03 -9.11
N LYS A 271 3.33 -1.09 -8.67
CA LYS A 271 3.16 -2.46 -9.21
C LYS A 271 3.32 -2.60 -10.73
N ALA A 272 4.18 -1.79 -11.36
CA ALA A 272 4.62 -2.00 -12.73
C ALA A 272 5.58 -3.20 -12.77
N VAL A 273 5.02 -4.42 -12.66
CA VAL A 273 5.72 -5.66 -12.26
C VAL A 273 6.79 -6.15 -13.24
N LYS A 274 6.74 -5.75 -14.51
CA LYS A 274 7.77 -6.12 -15.50
C LYS A 274 8.82 -5.04 -15.71
N LEU A 275 8.65 -3.88 -15.08
CA LEU A 275 9.60 -2.79 -15.21
C LEU A 275 10.93 -3.16 -14.56
N ARG A 276 12.02 -3.09 -15.32
CA ARG A 276 13.38 -3.46 -14.88
C ARG A 276 14.32 -2.28 -14.78
N ASN A 277 14.14 -1.28 -15.64
CA ASN A 277 15.00 -0.11 -15.71
C ASN A 277 14.18 1.17 -15.86
N VAL A 278 14.65 2.23 -15.20
CA VAL A 278 14.13 3.60 -15.37
C VAL A 278 15.30 4.54 -15.54
N LEU A 279 15.28 5.35 -16.61
CA LEU A 279 16.23 6.43 -16.82
C LEU A 279 15.60 7.76 -16.41
N LEU A 280 16.11 8.36 -15.35
CA LEU A 280 15.78 9.74 -14.96
C LEU A 280 16.51 10.71 -15.89
N GLY A 281 15.72 11.53 -16.58
CA GLY A 281 16.27 12.58 -17.44
C GLY A 281 16.93 13.74 -16.66
N PRO A 282 17.51 14.71 -17.39
CA PRO A 282 18.23 15.83 -16.80
C PRO A 282 17.35 16.78 -15.98
N SER A 283 16.04 16.75 -16.21
CA SER A 283 15.07 17.70 -15.62
C SER A 283 14.41 17.20 -14.33
N VAL A 284 14.54 15.91 -13.98
CA VAL A 284 13.88 15.37 -12.78
C VAL A 284 14.42 16.06 -11.54
N ASP A 285 13.53 16.74 -10.81
CA ASP A 285 13.84 17.43 -9.55
C ASP A 285 13.03 16.92 -8.37
N THR A 286 11.87 16.29 -8.62
CA THR A 286 10.98 15.79 -7.58
C THR A 286 10.59 14.34 -7.82
N ILE A 287 10.92 13.48 -6.86
CA ILE A 287 10.43 12.09 -6.75
C ILE A 287 9.63 12.02 -5.45
N GLU A 288 8.30 11.92 -5.56
CA GLU A 288 7.45 11.79 -4.37
C GLU A 288 7.60 10.41 -3.73
N ASP A 289 7.45 10.36 -2.41
CA ASP A 289 7.59 9.13 -1.63
C ASP A 289 6.61 8.05 -2.11
N GLY A 290 7.15 6.86 -2.39
CA GLY A 290 6.36 5.74 -2.91
C GLY A 290 6.02 5.84 -4.40
N ALA A 291 6.71 6.66 -5.20
CA ALA A 291 6.51 6.71 -6.65
C ALA A 291 6.68 5.34 -7.33
N PHE A 292 7.50 4.45 -6.77
CA PHE A 292 7.84 3.12 -7.30
C PHE A 292 7.50 1.99 -6.31
N GLY A 293 6.27 1.93 -5.79
CA GLY A 293 5.84 0.86 -4.88
C GLY A 293 5.67 -0.49 -5.59
N GLY A 294 6.16 -1.59 -4.97
CA GLY A 294 5.85 -2.96 -5.41
C GLY A 294 6.43 -3.39 -6.76
N ASN A 295 7.48 -2.72 -7.27
CA ASN A 295 8.13 -3.05 -8.54
C ASN A 295 9.20 -4.14 -8.36
N ASN A 296 8.78 -5.38 -8.15
CA ASN A 296 9.65 -6.48 -7.75
C ASN A 296 10.70 -6.91 -8.79
N ASP A 297 10.58 -6.48 -10.05
CA ASP A 297 11.56 -6.75 -11.09
C ASP A 297 12.46 -5.54 -11.41
N LEU A 298 12.19 -4.38 -10.81
CA LEU A 298 13.00 -3.19 -11.03
C LEU A 298 14.41 -3.39 -10.48
N ALA A 299 15.36 -3.61 -11.39
CA ALA A 299 16.72 -3.99 -11.05
C ALA A 299 17.67 -2.79 -10.91
N ALA A 300 17.42 -1.73 -11.67
CA ALA A 300 18.29 -0.56 -11.68
C ALA A 300 17.56 0.72 -12.11
N PHE A 301 18.03 1.81 -11.57
CA PHE A 301 17.81 3.16 -12.05
C PHE A 301 19.07 3.68 -12.71
N ASP A 302 18.91 4.44 -13.78
CA ASP A 302 19.93 5.28 -14.38
C ASP A 302 19.54 6.75 -14.22
N VAL A 303 20.51 7.63 -14.13
CA VAL A 303 20.30 9.08 -14.03
C VAL A 303 21.18 9.76 -15.07
N ASP A 304 20.58 10.63 -15.88
CA ASP A 304 21.31 11.44 -16.84
C ASP A 304 22.42 12.21 -16.13
N PRO A 305 23.69 12.17 -16.58
CA PRO A 305 24.80 12.88 -15.95
C PRO A 305 24.57 14.37 -15.79
N ALA A 306 23.76 14.99 -16.67
CA ALA A 306 23.40 16.40 -16.61
C ALA A 306 22.33 16.72 -15.55
N ASN A 307 21.72 15.72 -14.91
CA ASN A 307 20.76 15.96 -13.83
C ASN A 307 21.46 16.65 -12.65
N PRO A 308 20.98 17.85 -12.20
CA PRO A 308 21.62 18.60 -11.13
C PRO A 308 21.28 18.08 -9.73
N ASN A 309 20.20 17.30 -9.58
CA ASN A 309 19.62 16.94 -8.28
C ASN A 309 19.96 15.52 -7.85
N TYR A 310 20.10 14.60 -8.82
CA TYR A 310 20.25 13.17 -8.57
C TYR A 310 21.46 12.59 -9.29
N ALA A 311 21.93 11.46 -8.76
CA ALA A 311 22.94 10.61 -9.39
C ALA A 311 22.57 9.14 -9.12
N ALA A 312 22.93 8.25 -10.05
CA ALA A 312 22.86 6.82 -9.82
C ALA A 312 24.22 6.28 -9.41
N ASP A 313 24.22 5.33 -8.48
CA ASP A 313 25.38 4.52 -8.15
C ASP A 313 24.96 3.05 -8.07
N ASN A 314 25.53 2.22 -8.92
CA ASN A 314 25.15 0.80 -9.04
C ASN A 314 23.61 0.58 -9.12
N GLY A 315 22.91 1.43 -9.87
CA GLY A 315 21.46 1.36 -10.06
C GLY A 315 20.60 1.91 -8.92
N VAL A 316 21.20 2.49 -7.89
CA VAL A 316 20.51 3.10 -6.74
C VAL A 316 20.53 4.62 -6.91
N ILE A 317 19.41 5.30 -6.66
CA ILE A 317 19.32 6.76 -6.75
C ILE A 317 19.77 7.38 -5.44
N TYR A 318 20.68 8.32 -5.58
CA TYR A 318 21.15 9.22 -4.54
C TYR A 318 20.89 10.68 -4.92
N THR A 319 20.92 11.58 -3.95
CA THR A 319 21.13 13.02 -4.21
C THR A 319 22.45 13.22 -4.97
N LYS A 320 22.59 14.33 -5.71
CA LYS A 320 23.79 14.60 -6.53
C LYS A 320 25.09 14.54 -5.75
N ASN A 321 25.08 15.02 -4.50
CA ASN A 321 26.22 14.96 -3.58
C ASN A 321 26.41 13.59 -2.89
N LYS A 322 25.52 12.63 -3.17
CA LYS A 322 25.49 11.27 -2.61
C LYS A 322 25.39 11.20 -1.07
N GLU A 323 24.90 12.26 -0.44
CA GLU A 323 24.67 12.27 1.02
C GLU A 323 23.35 11.61 1.43
N GLU A 324 22.37 11.53 0.53
CA GLU A 324 21.11 10.85 0.82
C GLU A 324 20.83 9.74 -0.21
N LEU A 325 20.51 8.53 0.27
CA LEU A 325 19.96 7.46 -0.55
C LEU A 325 18.48 7.75 -0.73
N VAL A 326 18.07 8.03 -1.99
CA VAL A 326 16.71 8.45 -2.34
C VAL A 326 15.82 7.25 -2.61
N LEU A 327 16.32 6.29 -3.42
CA LEU A 327 15.49 5.17 -3.88
C LEU A 327 16.33 3.96 -4.28
N PHE A 328 16.04 2.82 -3.68
CA PHE A 328 16.61 1.52 -3.98
C PHE A 328 15.68 0.72 -4.88
N PRO A 329 16.15 0.14 -5.99
CA PRO A 329 15.27 -0.62 -6.89
C PRO A 329 14.82 -1.93 -6.23
N ALA A 330 13.51 -2.12 -6.07
CA ALA A 330 12.93 -3.21 -5.29
C ALA A 330 13.26 -4.62 -5.80
N GLY A 331 13.61 -4.74 -7.10
CA GLY A 331 14.04 -5.97 -7.75
C GLY A 331 15.53 -6.31 -7.60
N LYS A 332 16.33 -5.38 -7.06
CA LYS A 332 17.77 -5.60 -6.85
C LYS A 332 17.98 -6.60 -5.72
N ALA A 333 18.68 -7.68 -6.04
CA ALA A 333 18.86 -8.82 -5.14
C ALA A 333 20.20 -8.79 -4.40
N GLY A 334 20.26 -9.52 -3.28
CA GLY A 334 21.49 -9.81 -2.56
C GLY A 334 21.85 -8.78 -1.50
N GLU A 335 23.13 -8.61 -1.28
CA GLU A 335 23.67 -7.71 -0.25
C GLU A 335 23.88 -6.31 -0.83
N TYR A 336 23.73 -5.31 0.02
CA TYR A 336 23.98 -3.91 -0.34
C TYR A 336 24.75 -3.18 0.75
N THR A 337 25.72 -2.35 0.36
CA THR A 337 26.45 -1.47 1.25
C THR A 337 26.21 -0.02 0.83
N THR A 338 25.80 0.82 1.77
CA THR A 338 25.62 2.26 1.50
C THR A 338 26.94 2.95 1.23
N LEU A 339 26.92 3.99 0.40
CA LEU A 339 28.11 4.74 0.08
C LEU A 339 28.69 5.43 1.33
N PRO A 340 30.03 5.59 1.44
CA PRO A 340 30.67 6.24 2.59
C PRO A 340 30.19 7.67 2.88
N THR A 341 29.65 8.35 1.86
CA THR A 341 29.10 9.71 1.96
C THR A 341 27.66 9.77 2.47
N THR A 342 26.97 8.62 2.54
CA THR A 342 25.55 8.58 2.89
C THR A 342 25.33 8.90 4.35
N LYS A 343 24.56 9.95 4.60
CA LYS A 343 24.14 10.42 5.95
C LYS A 343 22.69 10.06 6.24
N LYS A 344 21.88 9.92 5.20
CA LYS A 344 20.43 9.68 5.33
C LYS A 344 19.92 8.65 4.32
N ILE A 345 19.04 7.77 4.77
CA ILE A 345 18.18 6.93 3.91
C ILE A 345 16.79 7.53 3.97
N ARG A 346 16.26 7.94 2.80
CA ARG A 346 14.96 8.64 2.72
C ARG A 346 13.77 7.74 3.01
N ASN A 347 12.63 8.39 3.27
CA ASN A 347 11.33 7.77 3.43
C ASN A 347 11.06 6.80 2.26
N ARG A 348 10.67 5.56 2.61
CA ARG A 348 10.33 4.50 1.64
C ARG A 348 11.42 4.11 0.65
N ALA A 349 12.68 4.45 0.90
CA ALA A 349 13.77 4.19 -0.05
C ALA A 349 13.91 2.70 -0.43
N PHE A 350 13.70 1.76 0.49
CA PHE A 350 13.68 0.29 0.26
C PHE A 350 12.28 -0.33 0.43
N TYR A 351 11.24 0.49 0.35
CA TYR A 351 9.87 0.02 0.56
C TYR A 351 9.52 -1.16 -0.36
N TYR A 352 9.11 -2.30 0.24
CA TYR A 352 8.84 -3.55 -0.49
C TYR A 352 10.02 -4.10 -1.32
N ALA A 353 11.26 -3.79 -1.00
CA ALA A 353 12.43 -4.40 -1.64
C ALA A 353 12.55 -5.88 -1.21
N GLN A 354 11.88 -6.77 -1.93
CA GLN A 354 11.69 -8.18 -1.56
C GLN A 354 12.89 -9.08 -1.86
N LYS A 355 13.95 -8.57 -2.49
CA LYS A 355 15.09 -9.37 -2.93
C LYS A 355 16.40 -9.03 -2.22
N VAL A 356 16.47 -7.91 -1.50
CA VAL A 356 17.62 -7.56 -0.65
C VAL A 356 17.66 -8.47 0.58
N THR A 357 18.84 -9.01 0.90
CA THR A 357 19.02 -9.98 2.00
C THR A 357 19.83 -9.45 3.17
N LYS A 358 20.73 -8.51 2.89
CA LYS A 358 21.59 -7.84 3.89
C LYS A 358 21.89 -6.41 3.49
N VAL A 359 21.92 -5.51 4.45
CA VAL A 359 22.37 -4.14 4.25
C VAL A 359 23.42 -3.78 5.27
N THR A 360 24.57 -3.27 4.75
CA THR A 360 25.63 -2.70 5.57
C THR A 360 25.57 -1.18 5.48
N PHE A 361 25.34 -0.54 6.61
CA PHE A 361 25.31 0.92 6.72
C PHE A 361 26.70 1.45 7.03
N ASN A 362 27.15 2.43 6.25
CA ASN A 362 28.43 3.10 6.47
C ASN A 362 28.45 3.85 7.83
N SER A 363 29.63 4.13 8.33
CA SER A 363 29.84 4.79 9.63
C SER A 363 29.33 6.23 9.73
N ASN A 364 29.03 6.90 8.60
CA ASN A 364 28.53 8.28 8.57
C ASN A 364 27.01 8.39 8.53
N LEU A 365 26.28 7.25 8.43
CA LEU A 365 24.84 7.26 8.43
C LEU A 365 24.28 7.79 9.75
N GLU A 366 23.41 8.80 9.68
CA GLU A 366 22.80 9.45 10.84
C GLU A 366 21.30 9.15 10.96
N ILE A 367 20.60 9.00 9.84
CA ILE A 367 19.14 8.90 9.81
C ILE A 367 18.68 7.78 8.85
N ILE A 368 17.85 6.90 9.36
CA ILE A 368 16.96 6.02 8.56
C ILE A 368 15.55 6.56 8.75
N ASP A 369 14.93 7.05 7.66
CA ASP A 369 13.65 7.76 7.71
C ASP A 369 12.46 6.79 7.81
N ASN A 370 11.22 7.33 7.86
CA ASN A 370 10.02 6.53 8.03
C ASN A 370 9.82 5.52 6.88
N ASP A 371 9.23 4.37 7.16
CA ASP A 371 8.93 3.32 6.18
C ASP A 371 10.13 2.84 5.32
N ALA A 372 11.36 3.28 5.62
CA ALA A 372 12.50 3.11 4.73
C ALA A 372 12.73 1.66 4.27
N PHE A 373 12.57 0.67 5.16
CA PHE A 373 12.70 -0.77 4.90
C PHE A 373 11.41 -1.53 5.21
N GLN A 374 10.26 -0.86 5.21
CA GLN A 374 8.99 -1.53 5.51
C GLN A 374 8.72 -2.66 4.53
N ALA A 375 8.30 -3.81 5.06
CA ALA A 375 7.96 -5.01 4.30
C ALA A 375 9.09 -5.61 3.44
N THR A 376 10.35 -5.40 3.80
CA THR A 376 11.53 -6.05 3.20
C THR A 376 11.68 -7.47 3.76
N THR A 377 10.78 -8.37 3.39
CA THR A 377 10.60 -9.69 4.05
C THR A 377 11.79 -10.64 3.96
N LYS A 378 12.73 -10.43 3.02
CA LYS A 378 13.97 -11.21 2.89
C LYS A 378 15.20 -10.54 3.51
N LEU A 379 15.10 -9.28 3.95
CA LEU A 379 16.18 -8.61 4.66
C LEU A 379 16.38 -9.24 6.04
N ALA A 380 17.31 -10.18 6.12
CA ALA A 380 17.59 -10.94 7.34
C ALA A 380 18.59 -10.25 8.28
N ASN A 381 19.50 -9.45 7.72
CA ASN A 381 20.59 -8.85 8.47
C ASN A 381 20.83 -7.39 8.10
N ILE A 382 21.10 -6.57 9.11
CA ILE A 382 21.66 -5.23 8.97
C ILE A 382 22.91 -5.10 9.82
N THR A 383 23.87 -4.31 9.36
CA THR A 383 25.12 -4.03 10.08
C THR A 383 25.43 -2.54 10.03
N PHE A 384 25.81 -1.96 11.14
CA PHE A 384 26.33 -0.59 11.21
C PHE A 384 27.86 -0.64 11.32
N GLU A 385 28.57 -0.04 10.36
CA GLU A 385 30.04 0.07 10.42
C GLU A 385 30.48 0.96 11.59
N ALA A 386 31.52 0.52 12.30
CA ALA A 386 32.06 1.27 13.43
C ALA A 386 33.07 2.36 12.95
N PRO A 387 33.15 3.51 13.65
CA PRO A 387 32.22 3.97 14.70
C PRO A 387 30.91 4.49 14.11
N ALA A 388 29.79 3.89 14.48
CA ALA A 388 28.49 4.28 13.95
C ALA A 388 28.05 5.67 14.45
N LYS A 389 27.43 6.45 13.55
CA LYS A 389 26.87 7.78 13.87
C LYS A 389 25.35 7.82 13.81
N ILE A 390 24.70 6.67 13.61
CA ILE A 390 23.23 6.60 13.52
C ILE A 390 22.58 7.17 14.79
N LYS A 391 21.63 8.09 14.61
CA LYS A 391 20.89 8.75 15.69
C LYS A 391 19.42 8.39 15.70
N THR A 392 18.84 8.22 14.52
CA THR A 392 17.38 8.05 14.39
C THR A 392 17.01 6.93 13.44
N ILE A 393 16.12 6.06 13.91
CA ILE A 393 15.38 5.10 13.09
C ILE A 393 13.90 5.49 13.15
N GLY A 394 13.33 5.83 11.98
CA GLY A 394 12.00 6.41 11.82
C GLY A 394 10.85 5.46 12.09
N THR A 395 9.65 6.01 12.05
CA THR A 395 8.37 5.28 12.22
C THR A 395 8.24 4.20 11.14
N PHE A 396 7.87 2.97 11.53
CA PHE A 396 7.72 1.80 10.65
C PHE A 396 8.97 1.45 9.82
N ALA A 397 10.14 2.00 10.14
CA ALA A 397 11.32 1.90 9.28
C ALA A 397 11.66 0.47 8.85
N PHE A 398 11.55 -0.53 9.73
CA PHE A 398 11.76 -1.95 9.45
C PHE A 398 10.53 -2.82 9.69
N GLN A 399 9.35 -2.22 9.81
CA GLN A 399 8.14 -2.99 10.10
C GLN A 399 7.91 -4.10 9.07
N GLY A 400 7.65 -5.32 9.56
CA GLY A 400 7.41 -6.48 8.70
C GLY A 400 8.63 -6.92 7.88
N SER A 401 9.84 -6.45 8.22
CA SER A 401 11.07 -6.95 7.59
C SER A 401 11.43 -8.35 8.09
N GLY A 402 12.33 -9.02 7.36
CA GLY A 402 12.81 -10.36 7.69
C GLY A 402 13.94 -10.41 8.72
N LEU A 403 14.25 -9.30 9.40
CA LEU A 403 15.36 -9.20 10.35
C LEU A 403 15.26 -10.27 11.44
N THR A 404 16.37 -11.01 11.65
CA THR A 404 16.47 -12.06 12.66
C THR A 404 17.28 -11.66 13.88
N GLU A 405 18.23 -10.74 13.69
CA GLU A 405 19.08 -10.19 14.76
C GLU A 405 19.25 -8.68 14.57
N LEU A 406 19.41 -7.97 15.67
CA LEU A 406 19.63 -6.54 15.69
C LEU A 406 20.64 -6.16 16.77
N ASN A 407 21.74 -5.53 16.35
CA ASN A 407 22.69 -4.88 17.26
C ASN A 407 22.46 -3.36 17.19
N ILE A 408 21.92 -2.79 18.27
CA ILE A 408 21.66 -1.35 18.39
C ILE A 408 22.96 -0.65 18.80
N PRO A 409 23.55 0.22 17.94
CA PRO A 409 24.78 0.91 18.25
C PRO A 409 24.58 1.93 19.39
N ALA A 410 25.66 2.22 20.11
CA ALA A 410 25.63 3.16 21.25
C ALA A 410 25.16 4.57 20.84
N SER A 411 25.43 5.00 19.61
CA SER A 411 25.06 6.32 19.09
C SER A 411 23.57 6.54 18.84
N LEU A 412 22.76 5.45 18.80
CA LEU A 412 21.33 5.55 18.49
C LEU A 412 20.57 6.21 19.65
N GLU A 413 19.88 7.30 19.35
CA GLU A 413 19.14 8.11 20.31
C GLU A 413 17.63 7.81 20.27
N VAL A 414 17.08 7.53 19.06
CA VAL A 414 15.64 7.38 18.83
C VAL A 414 15.32 6.15 17.99
N VAL A 415 14.50 5.27 18.53
CA VAL A 415 13.77 4.22 17.80
C VAL A 415 12.30 4.61 17.81
N SER A 416 11.77 5.03 16.65
CA SER A 416 10.43 5.60 16.55
C SER A 416 9.32 4.55 16.62
N TRP A 417 8.06 5.02 16.50
CA TRP A 417 6.87 4.20 16.60
C TRP A 417 6.91 3.00 15.65
N SER A 418 6.70 1.80 16.20
CA SER A 418 6.62 0.52 15.48
C SER A 418 7.80 0.26 14.51
N ALA A 419 8.96 0.85 14.79
CA ALA A 419 10.11 0.83 13.88
C ALA A 419 10.55 -0.59 13.52
N PHE A 420 10.46 -1.54 14.43
CA PHE A 420 10.76 -2.97 14.24
C PHE A 420 9.55 -3.87 14.45
N GLY A 421 8.33 -3.30 14.45
CA GLY A 421 7.10 -4.06 14.66
C GLY A 421 6.93 -5.20 13.66
N SER A 422 6.43 -6.35 14.12
CA SER A 422 6.14 -7.54 13.29
C SER A 422 7.35 -8.05 12.48
N THR A 423 8.57 -7.84 12.96
CA THR A 423 9.79 -8.45 12.40
C THR A 423 9.95 -9.90 12.85
N LYS A 424 10.95 -10.60 12.27
CA LYS A 424 11.34 -11.96 12.66
C LYS A 424 12.50 -11.99 13.66
N LEU A 425 12.74 -10.88 14.37
CA LEU A 425 13.80 -10.76 15.34
C LEU A 425 13.70 -11.88 16.40
N LYS A 426 14.84 -12.52 16.62
CA LYS A 426 15.06 -13.50 17.70
C LYS A 426 15.89 -12.92 18.83
N LYS A 427 16.82 -12.05 18.46
CA LYS A 427 17.78 -11.44 19.38
C LYS A 427 17.97 -9.97 19.08
N VAL A 428 17.94 -9.15 20.13
CA VAL A 428 18.31 -7.74 20.12
C VAL A 428 19.35 -7.49 21.19
N THR A 429 20.45 -6.82 20.82
CA THR A 429 21.51 -6.42 21.72
C THR A 429 21.70 -4.91 21.65
N VAL A 430 21.63 -4.25 22.79
CA VAL A 430 21.90 -2.80 22.91
C VAL A 430 23.31 -2.63 23.43
N ALA A 431 24.15 -1.93 22.64
CA ALA A 431 25.57 -1.75 22.97
C ALA A 431 25.77 -0.95 24.27
N ASP A 432 26.91 -1.20 24.92
CA ASP A 432 27.34 -0.42 26.10
C ASP A 432 27.49 1.07 25.76
N GLY A 433 27.13 1.93 26.72
CA GLY A 433 27.14 3.38 26.54
C GLY A 433 26.01 3.92 25.67
N SER A 434 24.96 3.14 25.50
CA SER A 434 23.79 3.49 24.68
C SER A 434 23.20 4.85 25.03
N GLN A 435 22.99 5.68 23.99
CA GLN A 435 22.32 6.99 24.08
C GLN A 435 20.79 6.89 23.92
N LEU A 436 20.25 5.68 23.79
CA LEU A 436 18.82 5.45 23.61
C LEU A 436 18.03 5.92 24.85
N GLN A 437 17.17 6.92 24.67
CA GLN A 437 16.41 7.55 25.75
C GLN A 437 15.09 6.85 26.05
N SER A 438 14.43 6.36 25.01
CA SER A 438 13.17 5.61 25.14
C SER A 438 13.06 4.50 24.11
N ILE A 439 12.38 3.43 24.47
CA ILE A 439 11.81 2.47 23.52
C ILE A 439 10.40 2.95 23.27
N ASN A 440 10.16 3.51 22.08
CA ASN A 440 8.91 4.21 21.78
C ASN A 440 7.73 3.25 21.56
N THR A 441 6.53 3.83 21.44
CA THR A 441 5.29 3.08 21.28
C THR A 441 5.39 2.00 20.21
N GLY A 442 5.10 0.76 20.58
CA GLY A 442 5.08 -0.37 19.68
C GLY A 442 6.42 -0.71 18.99
N ALA A 443 7.54 -0.15 19.41
CA ALA A 443 8.82 -0.23 18.68
C ALA A 443 9.21 -1.64 18.25
N PHE A 444 8.92 -2.65 19.06
CA PHE A 444 9.14 -4.07 18.78
C PHE A 444 7.86 -4.90 18.80
N ASN A 445 6.67 -4.29 18.78
CA ASN A 445 5.42 -4.99 18.94
C ASN A 445 5.23 -6.12 17.90
N GLY A 446 4.74 -7.27 18.36
CA GLY A 446 4.45 -8.41 17.48
C GLY A 446 5.70 -9.09 16.90
N CYS A 447 6.88 -8.91 17.51
CA CYS A 447 8.08 -9.69 17.21
C CYS A 447 7.95 -11.09 17.83
N LYS A 448 7.06 -11.90 17.25
CA LYS A 448 6.66 -13.21 17.83
C LYS A 448 7.80 -14.21 18.03
N ASP A 449 8.91 -14.00 17.34
CA ASP A 449 10.10 -14.83 17.45
C ASP A 449 11.16 -14.28 18.41
N LEU A 450 10.94 -13.11 19.03
CA LEU A 450 11.91 -12.48 19.93
C LEU A 450 12.08 -13.31 21.21
N GLU A 451 13.27 -13.85 21.37
CA GLU A 451 13.66 -14.71 22.51
C GLU A 451 14.50 -13.96 23.53
N GLU A 452 15.34 -13.03 23.06
CA GLU A 452 16.34 -12.32 23.86
C GLU A 452 16.40 -10.82 23.51
N PHE A 453 16.34 -9.98 24.53
CA PHE A 453 16.60 -8.54 24.43
C PHE A 453 17.53 -8.13 25.58
N THR A 454 18.77 -7.72 25.24
CA THR A 454 19.84 -7.49 26.23
C THR A 454 20.49 -6.13 26.10
N PHE A 455 20.97 -5.60 27.24
CA PHE A 455 21.78 -4.41 27.34
C PHE A 455 23.17 -4.83 27.79
N GLU A 456 24.23 -4.53 27.00
CA GLU A 456 25.60 -4.97 27.29
C GLU A 456 26.27 -4.21 28.45
N GLY A 457 25.75 -3.01 28.80
CA GLY A 457 26.38 -2.20 29.85
C GLY A 457 25.49 -1.08 30.34
N SER A 458 26.03 0.15 30.33
CA SER A 458 25.32 1.35 30.75
C SER A 458 24.31 1.81 29.71
N SER A 459 23.18 2.36 30.14
CA SER A 459 22.13 2.86 29.27
C SER A 459 21.54 4.16 29.80
N THR A 460 21.15 5.05 28.88
CA THR A 460 20.40 6.28 29.20
C THR A 460 18.89 6.05 29.17
N LEU A 461 18.44 4.84 28.87
CA LEU A 461 17.03 4.50 28.74
C LEU A 461 16.25 4.86 30.03
N ASN A 462 15.26 5.73 29.91
CA ASN A 462 14.45 6.18 31.03
C ASN A 462 12.98 5.79 30.92
N LYS A 463 12.52 5.31 29.75
CA LYS A 463 11.12 4.99 29.51
C LYS A 463 10.96 3.83 28.51
N ILE A 464 10.00 2.95 28.80
CA ILE A 464 9.47 1.95 27.86
C ILE A 464 8.00 2.35 27.61
N GLN A 465 7.73 2.78 26.38
CA GLN A 465 6.44 3.36 26.02
C GLN A 465 5.36 2.31 25.74
N ALA A 466 4.16 2.79 25.40
CA ALA A 466 3.00 1.95 25.24
C ALA A 466 3.22 0.83 24.20
N ASP A 467 2.80 -0.38 24.52
CA ASP A 467 2.80 -1.55 23.64
C ASP A 467 4.19 -1.91 23.04
N ALA A 468 5.29 -1.41 23.61
CA ALA A 468 6.65 -1.52 23.06
C ALA A 468 7.09 -2.96 22.74
N PHE A 469 6.70 -3.94 23.55
CA PHE A 469 6.94 -5.39 23.41
C PHE A 469 5.63 -6.18 23.42
N SER A 470 4.53 -5.57 23.00
CA SER A 470 3.23 -6.24 23.00
C SER A 470 3.19 -7.38 21.98
N GLY A 471 2.76 -8.57 22.42
CA GLY A 471 2.64 -9.76 21.55
C GLY A 471 3.97 -10.44 21.22
N ASP A 472 5.03 -10.23 22.01
CA ASP A 472 6.32 -10.88 21.84
C ASP A 472 6.30 -12.24 22.59
N ASP A 473 5.64 -13.21 21.96
CA ASP A 473 5.24 -14.48 22.60
C ASP A 473 6.40 -15.34 23.09
N LYS A 474 7.60 -15.21 22.50
CA LYS A 474 8.78 -16.03 22.85
C LYS A 474 9.77 -15.36 23.80
N LEU A 475 9.56 -14.07 24.12
CA LEU A 475 10.43 -13.35 25.06
C LEU A 475 10.30 -13.97 26.46
N LYS A 476 11.39 -14.60 26.95
CA LYS A 476 11.37 -15.32 28.24
C LYS A 476 11.72 -14.46 29.43
N SER A 477 12.62 -13.52 29.26
CA SER A 477 13.09 -12.67 30.32
C SER A 477 13.43 -11.27 29.80
N PHE A 478 13.29 -10.28 30.68
CA PHE A 478 13.72 -8.92 30.37
C PHE A 478 14.32 -8.26 31.61
N VAL A 479 15.47 -7.60 31.42
CA VAL A 479 16.12 -6.81 32.46
C VAL A 479 15.81 -5.35 32.24
N ILE A 480 15.03 -4.75 33.13
CA ILE A 480 14.72 -3.31 33.08
C ILE A 480 15.98 -2.53 33.50
N PRO A 481 16.54 -1.65 32.65
CA PRO A 481 17.70 -0.83 33.00
C PRO A 481 17.45 0.10 34.18
N GLU A 482 18.53 0.47 34.88
CA GLU A 482 18.51 1.23 36.14
C GLU A 482 17.79 2.57 36.07
N LYS A 483 17.85 3.26 34.91
CA LYS A 483 17.25 4.60 34.74
C LYS A 483 15.81 4.61 34.28
N VAL A 484 15.23 3.45 34.00
CA VAL A 484 13.83 3.37 33.57
C VAL A 484 12.90 3.66 34.74
N THR A 485 12.10 4.71 34.60
CA THR A 485 11.17 5.17 35.64
C THR A 485 9.73 4.74 35.38
N VAL A 486 9.37 4.48 34.12
CA VAL A 486 7.98 4.19 33.71
C VAL A 486 7.94 3.05 32.69
N LEU A 487 7.08 2.08 32.96
CA LEU A 487 6.51 1.19 31.95
C LEU A 487 5.12 1.74 31.58
N GLU A 488 4.94 2.14 30.34
CA GLU A 488 3.64 2.68 29.90
C GLU A 488 2.61 1.55 29.63
N ARG A 489 1.40 1.96 29.21
CA ARG A 489 0.29 1.06 28.94
C ARG A 489 0.70 -0.09 28.00
N GLY A 490 0.38 -1.32 28.40
CA GLY A 490 0.58 -2.50 27.55
C GLY A 490 2.03 -2.82 27.18
N ALA A 491 3.04 -2.24 27.85
CA ALA A 491 4.46 -2.37 27.44
C ALA A 491 4.90 -3.80 27.10
N PHE A 492 4.41 -4.80 27.84
CA PHE A 492 4.61 -6.25 27.61
C PHE A 492 3.27 -7.01 27.50
N ASN A 493 2.22 -6.34 27.06
CA ASN A 493 0.89 -6.95 26.91
C ASN A 493 0.96 -8.12 25.92
N GLY A 494 0.46 -9.29 26.33
CA GLY A 494 0.46 -10.46 25.47
C GLY A 494 1.83 -11.13 25.29
N ALA A 495 2.89 -10.69 25.99
CA ALA A 495 4.17 -11.40 26.04
C ALA A 495 4.01 -12.74 26.80
N SER A 496 3.32 -13.69 26.18
CA SER A 496 2.80 -14.90 26.83
C SER A 496 3.88 -15.85 27.33
N GLY A 497 5.09 -15.79 26.75
CA GLY A 497 6.25 -16.58 27.15
C GLY A 497 7.13 -15.93 28.22
N LEU A 498 6.80 -14.71 28.68
CA LEU A 498 7.62 -13.95 29.62
C LEU A 498 7.53 -14.59 31.02
N GLU A 499 8.63 -15.20 31.46
CA GLU A 499 8.72 -15.91 32.75
C GLU A 499 9.27 -15.02 33.87
N THR A 500 10.20 -14.11 33.54
CA THR A 500 10.89 -13.28 34.53
C THR A 500 11.10 -11.84 34.07
N ILE A 501 10.85 -10.91 34.98
CA ILE A 501 11.27 -9.50 34.88
C ILE A 501 12.20 -9.21 36.05
N THR A 502 13.36 -8.62 35.75
CA THR A 502 14.29 -8.15 36.77
C THR A 502 14.61 -6.68 36.58
N PHE A 503 15.01 -6.00 37.65
CA PHE A 503 15.35 -4.58 37.62
C PHE A 503 16.84 -4.44 37.96
N LYS A 504 17.61 -3.83 37.04
CA LYS A 504 19.02 -3.54 37.26
C LYS A 504 19.15 -2.49 38.39
N GLN A 505 20.04 -2.76 39.35
CA GLN A 505 20.22 -1.88 40.52
C GLN A 505 21.29 -0.79 40.27
N PRO A 506 21.14 0.42 40.87
CA PRO A 506 20.00 0.87 41.67
C PRO A 506 18.79 1.22 40.77
N ALA A 507 17.65 0.56 41.01
CA ALA A 507 16.46 0.77 40.20
C ALA A 507 15.74 2.07 40.57
N THR A 508 15.24 2.78 39.53
CA THR A 508 14.49 4.06 39.70
C THR A 508 13.03 3.96 39.25
N MET A 509 12.51 2.74 39.01
CA MET A 509 11.14 2.50 38.57
C MET A 509 10.12 3.06 39.55
N THR A 510 9.17 3.84 39.04
CA THR A 510 8.11 4.46 39.84
C THR A 510 6.70 4.05 39.42
N VAL A 511 6.48 3.79 38.12
CA VAL A 511 5.13 3.53 37.59
C VAL A 511 5.13 2.27 36.70
N ILE A 512 4.19 1.37 37.01
CA ILE A 512 3.80 0.25 36.13
C ILE A 512 2.43 0.61 35.55
N GLY A 513 2.38 0.82 34.24
CA GLY A 513 1.23 1.32 33.52
C GLY A 513 0.07 0.34 33.40
N GLU A 514 -1.06 0.82 32.88
CA GLU A 514 -2.25 0.01 32.65
C GLU A 514 -1.95 -1.19 31.71
N GLY A 515 -2.33 -2.40 32.14
CA GLY A 515 -2.13 -3.61 31.34
C GLY A 515 -0.68 -3.92 30.99
N ALA A 516 0.31 -3.33 31.68
CA ALA A 516 1.74 -3.42 31.29
C ALA A 516 2.23 -4.86 31.08
N PHE A 517 1.73 -5.81 31.89
CA PHE A 517 2.00 -7.25 31.79
C PHE A 517 0.72 -8.08 31.55
N GLN A 518 -0.34 -7.44 31.07
CA GLN A 518 -1.61 -8.14 30.81
C GLN A 518 -1.37 -9.29 29.82
N TYR A 519 -1.92 -10.47 30.09
CA TYR A 519 -1.72 -11.72 29.33
C TYR A 519 -0.28 -12.25 29.30
N ALA A 520 0.62 -11.79 30.17
CA ALA A 520 1.94 -12.42 30.36
C ALA A 520 1.76 -13.73 31.13
N LYS A 521 1.26 -14.76 30.45
CA LYS A 521 0.76 -16.01 31.05
C LYS A 521 1.83 -16.83 31.77
N ALA A 522 3.09 -16.74 31.34
CA ALA A 522 4.20 -17.48 31.91
C ALA A 522 4.85 -16.75 33.13
N LEU A 523 4.45 -15.51 33.43
CA LEU A 523 5.05 -14.72 34.51
C LEU A 523 4.61 -15.24 35.88
N LYS A 524 5.56 -15.87 36.59
CA LYS A 524 5.32 -16.51 37.92
C LYS A 524 5.57 -15.57 39.09
N ARG A 525 6.60 -14.75 38.95
CA ARG A 525 7.04 -13.86 40.05
C ARG A 525 7.71 -12.61 39.50
N ILE A 526 7.48 -11.49 40.16
CA ILE A 526 8.18 -10.24 39.95
C ILE A 526 8.55 -9.63 41.30
N GLU A 527 9.80 -9.20 41.48
CA GLU A 527 10.27 -8.47 42.66
C GLU A 527 10.33 -6.99 42.34
N LEU A 528 9.35 -6.26 42.82
CA LEU A 528 9.25 -4.82 42.55
C LEU A 528 10.26 -4.03 43.38
N PRO A 529 10.98 -3.04 42.78
CA PRO A 529 11.80 -2.11 43.52
C PRO A 529 10.98 -1.29 44.55
N SER A 530 11.58 -0.94 45.66
CA SER A 530 10.94 -0.11 46.69
C SER A 530 10.58 1.30 46.19
N THR A 531 11.08 1.72 45.06
CA THR A 531 10.79 2.98 44.36
C THR A 531 9.43 3.00 43.66
N VAL A 532 8.80 1.84 43.43
CA VAL A 532 7.50 1.73 42.75
C VAL A 532 6.40 2.32 43.64
N THR A 533 5.75 3.36 43.16
CA THR A 533 4.66 4.08 43.86
C THR A 533 3.30 3.83 43.23
N THR A 534 3.25 3.39 41.96
CA THR A 534 1.99 3.24 41.24
C THR A 534 1.98 1.95 40.41
N ILE A 535 0.93 1.14 40.59
CA ILE A 535 0.57 0.01 39.73
C ILE A 535 -0.83 0.31 39.20
N SER A 536 -0.94 0.53 37.89
CA SER A 536 -2.18 0.94 37.25
C SER A 536 -3.13 -0.24 37.01
N LYS A 537 -4.34 0.06 36.57
CA LYS A 537 -5.40 -0.92 36.29
C LYS A 537 -4.91 -2.04 35.36
N ASP A 538 -5.33 -3.25 35.64
CA ASP A 538 -5.06 -4.45 34.84
C ASP A 538 -3.57 -4.76 34.57
N ALA A 539 -2.63 -4.13 35.29
CA ALA A 539 -1.19 -4.24 35.04
C ALA A 539 -0.70 -5.71 34.97
N PHE A 540 -1.29 -6.62 35.74
CA PHE A 540 -0.99 -8.05 35.79
C PHE A 540 -2.21 -8.92 35.48
N ASN A 541 -3.23 -8.38 34.81
CA ASN A 541 -4.44 -9.11 34.49
C ASN A 541 -4.11 -10.32 33.59
N THR A 542 -4.64 -11.51 33.97
CA THR A 542 -4.43 -12.78 33.25
C THR A 542 -2.94 -13.25 33.20
N CYS A 543 -2.15 -12.91 34.23
CA CYS A 543 -0.90 -13.59 34.53
C CYS A 543 -1.26 -14.89 35.29
N SER A 544 -1.34 -16.03 34.57
CA SER A 544 -1.99 -17.27 35.08
C SER A 544 -1.04 -18.34 35.63
N SER A 545 0.29 -18.11 35.63
CA SER A 545 1.29 -19.05 36.15
C SER A 545 1.55 -18.96 37.64
#